data_f6ff56bd9bd4c3e9a75f1d4fa3791f86
#
_entry.id   f6ff56bd9bd4c3e9a75f1d4fa3791f86
#
_cell.length_a   1.000
_cell.length_b   1.000
_cell.length_c   1.000
_cell.angle_alpha   90.00
_cell.angle_beta   90.00
_cell.angle_gamma   90.00
#
_symmetry.space_group_name_H-M   'P 1'
#
loop_
_entity.id
_entity.type
_entity.pdbx_description
1 polymer ?
#
loop_
_entity_poly.entity_id
_entity_poly.type
_entity_poly.pdbx_seq_one_letter_code
_entity_poly.pdbx_strand_id
1 'polypeptide(L)'
;MAPPSHPPSHPPSHAPPSHAPPSHAPPSMPPPLQQQQLQQSVEDEEDEETTLMQDWIQSRAVVRVKQQGAYYLVTGVVSSVSGSMVSIDITNPTPMGIVEIAASSIEPVLPEKGDDVLVVGGDVDEEMMGKTGKLNNIDDTDAVVTVDGLGLQFFDMRDLCKYMPE
;
A
#
# COMPACT_ATOMS: atom_id res chain seq x y z
N MET A 1 18.64 -61.23 24.78
CA MET A 1 19.44 -60.08 24.31
C MET A 1 18.72 -58.87 24.78
N ALA A 2 19.22 -58.20 25.79
CA ALA A 2 18.64 -56.94 26.32
C ALA A 2 19.35 -55.75 25.74
N PRO A 3 18.66 -54.62 25.41
CA PRO A 3 19.30 -53.40 24.96
C PRO A 3 19.83 -52.59 26.17
N PRO A 4 20.96 -51.92 26.05
CA PRO A 4 21.48 -51.09 27.13
C PRO A 4 20.79 -49.72 27.14
N SER A 5 20.24 -49.42 28.31
CA SER A 5 19.74 -48.09 28.69
C SER A 5 20.89 -47.26 29.24
N HIS A 6 21.15 -46.08 28.70
CA HIS A 6 21.75 -44.94 29.41
C HIS A 6 21.51 -43.64 28.70
N PRO A 7 20.76 -42.69 29.30
CA PRO A 7 20.80 -41.30 28.89
C PRO A 7 21.94 -40.57 29.63
N PRO A 8 22.74 -39.76 28.98
CA PRO A 8 23.67 -38.84 29.67
C PRO A 8 22.93 -37.64 30.24
N SER A 9 23.01 -37.53 31.56
CA SER A 9 22.65 -36.35 32.32
C SER A 9 23.75 -35.28 32.22
N HIS A 10 23.39 -34.07 32.18
CA HIS A 10 23.88 -32.81 32.71
C HIS A 10 24.08 -31.70 31.67
N PRO A 11 23.27 -30.63 31.74
CA PRO A 11 23.63 -29.35 31.15
C PRO A 11 24.58 -28.58 32.10
N PRO A 12 25.63 -27.92 31.58
CA PRO A 12 26.45 -27.06 32.40
C PRO A 12 25.73 -25.73 32.72
N SER A 13 25.61 -25.44 34.01
CA SER A 13 25.17 -24.17 34.53
C SER A 13 26.29 -23.15 34.36
N HIS A 14 26.12 -22.20 33.43
CA HIS A 14 26.91 -20.98 33.41
C HIS A 14 26.03 -19.83 33.89
N ALA A 15 26.32 -19.36 35.08
CA ALA A 15 25.77 -18.10 35.60
C ALA A 15 26.41 -16.88 34.85
N PRO A 16 25.62 -15.90 34.45
CA PRO A 16 26.16 -14.70 33.87
C PRO A 16 26.81 -13.80 34.95
N PRO A 17 27.94 -13.14 34.65
CA PRO A 17 28.56 -12.20 35.57
C PRO A 17 27.71 -10.94 35.70
N SER A 18 27.45 -10.58 36.95
CA SER A 18 26.82 -9.31 37.34
C SER A 18 27.81 -8.15 37.12
N HIS A 19 27.58 -7.34 36.12
CA HIS A 19 28.22 -6.04 36.01
C HIS A 19 27.23 -4.95 36.42
N ALA A 20 27.49 -4.32 37.56
CA ALA A 20 26.81 -3.12 37.99
C ALA A 20 27.20 -1.94 37.09
N PRO A 21 26.26 -1.09 36.69
CA PRO A 21 26.59 0.12 35.93
C PRO A 21 27.20 1.18 36.84
N PRO A 22 28.23 1.92 36.37
CA PRO A 22 28.74 3.06 37.11
C PRO A 22 27.77 4.22 37.14
N SER A 23 27.50 4.70 38.34
CA SER A 23 26.73 5.94 38.57
C SER A 23 27.52 7.14 38.09
N HIS A 24 27.11 7.77 37.02
CA HIS A 24 27.54 9.11 36.68
C HIS A 24 26.40 10.09 36.95
N ALA A 25 26.66 11.01 37.89
CA ALA A 25 25.79 12.13 38.15
C ALA A 25 25.75 13.09 36.94
N PRO A 26 24.58 13.69 36.65
CA PRO A 26 24.46 14.63 35.54
C PRO A 26 25.11 15.97 35.90
N PRO A 27 25.82 16.61 34.98
CA PRO A 27 26.28 17.99 35.17
C PRO A 27 25.11 18.97 35.05
N SER A 28 25.15 19.98 35.93
CA SER A 28 24.20 21.07 36.05
C SER A 28 24.01 21.81 34.72
N MET A 29 22.75 22.00 34.33
CA MET A 29 22.34 22.82 33.19
C MET A 29 22.51 24.33 33.49
N PRO A 30 23.04 25.12 32.55
CA PRO A 30 22.85 26.57 32.54
C PRO A 30 21.44 26.93 32.03
N PRO A 31 20.89 28.12 32.40
CA PRO A 31 19.53 28.50 32.11
C PRO A 31 19.27 28.82 30.63
N PRO A 32 17.99 28.76 30.19
CA PRO A 32 17.63 28.91 28.79
C PRO A 32 17.71 30.38 28.37
N LEU A 33 18.56 30.67 27.39
CA LEU A 33 18.43 31.87 26.58
C LEU A 33 17.48 31.61 25.44
N GLN A 34 16.47 32.48 25.39
CA GLN A 34 15.52 32.68 24.34
C GLN A 34 16.10 32.44 22.94
N GLN A 35 15.53 31.49 22.22
CA GLN A 35 15.44 31.55 20.76
C GLN A 35 14.03 31.23 20.37
N GLN A 36 13.22 32.30 20.38
CA GLN A 36 12.10 32.44 19.47
C GLN A 36 12.68 32.59 18.06
N GLN A 37 11.90 32.07 17.13
CA GLN A 37 12.08 32.20 15.68
C GLN A 37 13.10 31.23 15.05
N LEU A 38 12.56 30.08 14.67
CA LEU A 38 12.68 29.45 13.35
C LEU A 38 11.74 28.23 13.30
N GLN A 39 10.45 28.50 13.56
CA GLN A 39 9.35 27.66 13.09
C GLN A 39 8.86 28.33 11.81
N GLN A 40 9.46 27.96 10.71
CA GLN A 40 8.89 28.16 9.38
C GLN A 40 9.53 27.17 8.43
N SER A 41 8.68 26.43 7.73
CA SER A 41 8.95 25.74 6.48
C SER A 41 9.56 24.33 6.60
N VAL A 42 8.79 23.36 7.11
CA VAL A 42 8.84 21.97 6.66
C VAL A 42 7.42 21.36 6.70
N GLU A 43 6.44 22.12 6.25
CA GLU A 43 5.07 21.65 6.10
C GLU A 43 4.55 22.20 4.79
N ASP A 44 4.93 21.63 3.67
CA ASP A 44 4.18 21.85 2.42
C ASP A 44 4.62 20.97 1.23
N GLU A 45 5.56 20.02 1.42
CA GLU A 45 5.97 19.17 0.27
C GLU A 45 5.42 17.75 0.30
N GLU A 46 4.79 17.32 1.41
CA GLU A 46 4.19 15.97 1.49
C GLU A 46 2.73 15.91 1.00
N ASP A 47 2.04 17.03 0.93
CA ASP A 47 0.62 17.05 0.56
C ASP A 47 0.37 17.04 -0.96
N GLU A 48 1.29 17.54 -1.77
CA GLU A 48 1.12 17.56 -3.23
C GLU A 48 1.31 16.17 -3.87
N GLU A 49 2.31 15.40 -3.43
CA GLU A 49 2.48 14.03 -3.92
C GLU A 49 1.33 13.10 -3.48
N THR A 50 0.80 13.33 -2.29
CA THR A 50 -0.33 12.54 -1.77
C THR A 50 -1.62 12.87 -2.52
N THR A 51 -1.80 14.10 -2.94
CA THR A 51 -2.99 14.53 -3.71
C THR A 51 -2.97 13.96 -5.13
N LEU A 52 -1.82 14.00 -5.80
CA LEU A 52 -1.67 13.44 -7.15
C LEU A 52 -1.81 11.91 -7.20
N MET A 53 -1.46 11.21 -6.11
CA MET A 53 -1.62 9.75 -6.02
C MET A 53 -3.07 9.30 -5.77
N GLN A 54 -3.98 10.21 -5.43
CA GLN A 54 -5.37 9.86 -5.10
C GLN A 54 -6.35 10.01 -6.27
N ASP A 55 -5.99 10.79 -7.28
CA ASP A 55 -6.88 11.09 -8.43
C ASP A 55 -7.25 9.84 -9.26
N TRP A 56 -6.41 8.79 -9.20
CA TRP A 56 -6.70 7.54 -9.89
C TRP A 56 -7.72 6.65 -9.16
N ILE A 57 -7.92 6.87 -7.85
CA ILE A 57 -8.81 6.01 -7.05
C ILE A 57 -10.26 6.40 -7.34
N GLN A 58 -10.94 5.57 -8.08
CA GLN A 58 -12.33 5.78 -8.45
C GLN A 58 -13.20 4.61 -7.95
N SER A 59 -14.49 4.88 -7.80
CA SER A 59 -15.47 3.84 -7.51
C SER A 59 -15.39 2.72 -8.56
N ARG A 60 -15.49 1.48 -8.11
CA ARG A 60 -15.41 0.25 -8.92
C ARG A 60 -13.98 -0.16 -9.35
N ALA A 61 -12.94 0.61 -9.04
CA ALA A 61 -11.56 0.15 -9.20
C ALA A 61 -11.31 -1.06 -8.28
N VAL A 62 -10.61 -2.06 -8.80
CA VAL A 62 -10.18 -3.22 -8.00
C VAL A 62 -8.80 -2.92 -7.43
N VAL A 63 -8.71 -2.94 -6.10
CA VAL A 63 -7.50 -2.57 -5.38
C VAL A 63 -7.02 -3.69 -4.46
N ARG A 64 -5.73 -3.68 -4.17
CA ARG A 64 -5.09 -4.56 -3.18
C ARG A 64 -4.55 -3.73 -2.04
N VAL A 65 -4.71 -4.22 -0.81
CA VAL A 65 -4.16 -3.59 0.38
C VAL A 65 -2.70 -3.99 0.53
N LYS A 66 -1.80 -2.99 0.54
CA LYS A 66 -0.35 -3.18 0.69
C LYS A 66 0.17 -2.93 2.11
N GLN A 67 -0.63 -2.33 2.97
CA GLN A 67 -0.27 -2.09 4.37
C GLN A 67 -0.31 -3.39 5.18
N GLN A 68 0.75 -3.67 5.92
CA GLN A 68 0.77 -4.80 6.85
C GLN A 68 -0.32 -4.67 7.92
N GLY A 69 -1.00 -5.77 8.21
CA GLY A 69 -2.09 -5.81 9.19
C GLY A 69 -3.12 -6.87 8.83
N ALA A 70 -4.32 -6.73 9.41
CA ALA A 70 -5.42 -7.69 9.24
C ALA A 70 -5.89 -7.84 7.78
N TYR A 71 -5.67 -6.82 6.95
CA TYR A 71 -6.10 -6.80 5.55
C TYR A 71 -4.95 -6.88 4.54
N TYR A 72 -3.75 -7.27 4.97
CA TYR A 72 -2.59 -7.36 4.09
C TYR A 72 -2.82 -8.31 2.91
N LEU A 73 -2.55 -7.83 1.70
CA LEU A 73 -2.75 -8.51 0.41
C LEU A 73 -4.21 -8.88 0.09
N VAL A 74 -5.15 -8.39 0.85
CA VAL A 74 -6.56 -8.57 0.55
C VAL A 74 -6.94 -7.71 -0.65
N THR A 75 -7.81 -8.23 -1.51
CA THR A 75 -8.29 -7.53 -2.69
C THR A 75 -9.77 -7.18 -2.52
N GLY A 76 -10.14 -6.01 -2.97
CA GLY A 76 -11.53 -5.55 -2.92
C GLY A 76 -11.83 -4.51 -3.99
N VAL A 77 -13.07 -4.11 -4.04
CA VAL A 77 -13.61 -3.12 -4.99
C VAL A 77 -13.86 -1.81 -4.24
N VAL A 78 -13.38 -0.71 -4.77
CA VAL A 78 -13.65 0.61 -4.20
C VAL A 78 -15.13 0.93 -4.32
N SER A 79 -15.78 1.18 -3.19
CA SER A 79 -17.17 1.61 -3.14
C SER A 79 -17.33 3.12 -3.06
N SER A 80 -16.45 3.80 -2.30
CA SER A 80 -16.42 5.26 -2.23
C SER A 80 -15.05 5.79 -1.79
N VAL A 81 -14.79 7.05 -2.10
CA VAL A 81 -13.57 7.77 -1.71
C VAL A 81 -13.96 9.00 -0.90
N SER A 82 -13.35 9.20 0.25
CA SER A 82 -13.62 10.34 1.14
C SER A 82 -12.30 10.91 1.67
N GLY A 83 -11.80 11.96 1.03
CA GLY A 83 -10.50 12.54 1.35
C GLY A 83 -9.38 11.49 1.23
N SER A 84 -8.62 11.29 2.29
CA SER A 84 -7.53 10.31 2.35
C SER A 84 -7.98 8.87 2.66
N MET A 85 -9.28 8.63 2.85
CA MET A 85 -9.84 7.31 3.17
C MET A 85 -10.63 6.75 2.00
N VAL A 86 -10.54 5.46 1.83
CA VAL A 86 -11.23 4.71 0.77
C VAL A 86 -12.03 3.59 1.41
N SER A 87 -13.32 3.54 1.10
CA SER A 87 -14.18 2.42 1.48
C SER A 87 -14.04 1.32 0.42
N ILE A 88 -13.66 0.14 0.84
CA ILE A 88 -13.39 -1.00 -0.04
C ILE A 88 -14.28 -2.16 0.38
N ASP A 89 -15.02 -2.72 -0.55
CA ASP A 89 -15.75 -3.97 -0.36
C ASP A 89 -14.79 -5.14 -0.62
N ILE A 90 -14.40 -5.82 0.43
CA ILE A 90 -13.44 -6.92 0.37
C ILE A 90 -14.11 -8.14 -0.27
N THR A 91 -13.51 -8.59 -1.37
CA THR A 91 -14.06 -9.71 -2.18
C THR A 91 -13.18 -10.95 -2.15
N ASN A 92 -11.88 -10.82 -1.90
CA ASN A 92 -10.94 -11.93 -1.94
C ASN A 92 -9.88 -11.79 -0.80
N PRO A 93 -9.51 -12.86 -0.08
CA PRO A 93 -9.86 -14.28 -0.31
C PRO A 93 -11.28 -14.68 0.10
N THR A 94 -11.91 -13.91 0.98
CA THR A 94 -13.27 -14.18 1.48
C THR A 94 -13.99 -12.85 1.60
N PRO A 95 -15.25 -12.73 1.20
CA PRO A 95 -16.03 -11.53 1.41
C PRO A 95 -16.08 -11.16 2.88
N MET A 96 -15.61 -9.97 3.22
CA MET A 96 -15.52 -9.47 4.59
C MET A 96 -16.38 -8.20 4.81
N GLY A 97 -17.05 -7.75 3.75
CA GLY A 97 -17.81 -6.51 3.76
C GLY A 97 -16.96 -5.28 3.52
N ILE A 98 -17.54 -4.11 3.78
CA ILE A 98 -16.90 -2.82 3.52
C ILE A 98 -15.98 -2.44 4.68
N VAL A 99 -14.74 -2.09 4.35
CA VAL A 99 -13.74 -1.59 5.29
C VAL A 99 -13.21 -0.25 4.80
N GLU A 100 -12.81 0.62 5.73
CA GLU A 100 -12.16 1.90 5.41
C GLU A 100 -10.65 1.77 5.58
N ILE A 101 -9.91 2.12 4.54
CA ILE A 101 -8.46 2.02 4.47
C ILE A 101 -7.89 3.32 3.92
N ALA A 102 -6.72 3.73 4.40
CA ALA A 102 -6.04 4.91 3.87
C ALA A 102 -5.67 4.71 2.39
N ALA A 103 -5.90 5.72 1.56
CA ALA A 103 -5.61 5.69 0.12
C ALA A 103 -4.14 5.34 -0.18
N SER A 104 -3.20 5.81 0.65
CA SER A 104 -1.77 5.48 0.56
C SER A 104 -1.44 4.02 0.81
N SER A 105 -2.37 3.26 1.39
CA SER A 105 -2.21 1.85 1.78
C SER A 105 -2.75 0.86 0.76
N ILE A 106 -3.19 1.33 -0.39
CA ILE A 106 -3.72 0.50 -1.47
C ILE A 106 -2.90 0.65 -2.75
N GLU A 107 -3.03 -0.31 -3.63
CA GLU A 107 -2.45 -0.31 -4.97
C GLU A 107 -3.46 -0.85 -5.98
N PRO A 108 -3.37 -0.44 -7.26
CA PRO A 108 -4.24 -0.97 -8.29
C PRO A 108 -3.94 -2.45 -8.54
N VAL A 109 -4.97 -3.22 -8.84
CA VAL A 109 -4.82 -4.59 -9.33
C VAL A 109 -4.70 -4.53 -10.84
N LEU A 110 -3.62 -5.13 -11.37
CA LEU A 110 -3.40 -5.21 -12.81
C LEU A 110 -4.50 -6.07 -13.45
N PRO A 111 -5.04 -5.61 -14.57
CA PRO A 111 -6.07 -6.35 -15.28
C PRO A 111 -5.48 -7.52 -16.08
N GLU A 112 -6.33 -8.47 -16.41
CA GLU A 112 -6.04 -9.57 -17.32
C GLU A 112 -6.77 -9.37 -18.66
N LYS A 113 -6.31 -10.09 -19.70
CA LYS A 113 -6.96 -10.04 -21.01
C LYS A 113 -8.45 -10.36 -20.91
N GLY A 114 -9.28 -9.47 -21.42
CA GLY A 114 -10.72 -9.56 -21.39
C GLY A 114 -11.39 -8.90 -20.19
N ASP A 115 -10.59 -8.38 -19.23
CA ASP A 115 -11.13 -7.59 -18.12
C ASP A 115 -11.58 -6.20 -18.59
N ASP A 116 -12.49 -5.63 -17.82
CA ASP A 116 -12.77 -4.21 -17.88
C ASP A 116 -11.70 -3.45 -17.10
N VAL A 117 -11.29 -2.31 -17.64
CA VAL A 117 -10.17 -1.52 -17.13
C VAL A 117 -10.53 -0.07 -16.89
N LEU A 118 -9.83 0.52 -15.95
CA LEU A 118 -9.82 1.95 -15.66
C LEU A 118 -8.41 2.48 -15.92
N VAL A 119 -8.29 3.59 -16.63
CA VAL A 119 -7.01 4.28 -16.84
C VAL A 119 -6.69 5.10 -15.59
N VAL A 120 -5.55 4.80 -14.94
CA VAL A 120 -5.23 5.32 -13.60
C VAL A 120 -3.97 6.18 -13.54
N GLY A 121 -3.18 6.26 -14.61
CA GLY A 121 -1.95 7.05 -14.55
C GLY A 121 -1.06 6.92 -15.77
N GLY A 122 0.17 7.39 -15.62
CA GLY A 122 1.24 7.32 -16.60
C GLY A 122 1.37 8.53 -17.50
N ASP A 123 2.09 8.36 -18.59
CA ASP A 123 2.27 9.34 -19.67
C ASP A 123 1.02 9.40 -20.60
N VAL A 124 -0.17 9.33 -20.01
CA VAL A 124 -1.42 9.42 -20.77
C VAL A 124 -1.96 10.85 -20.74
N ASP A 125 -2.67 11.22 -21.80
CA ASP A 125 -3.36 12.49 -21.84
C ASP A 125 -4.38 12.60 -20.70
N GLU A 126 -4.53 13.79 -20.11
CA GLU A 126 -5.50 14.05 -19.04
C GLU A 126 -6.92 13.61 -19.42
N GLU A 127 -7.25 13.67 -20.71
CA GLU A 127 -8.55 13.22 -21.23
C GLU A 127 -8.76 11.70 -21.10
N MET A 128 -7.67 10.93 -20.99
CA MET A 128 -7.72 9.47 -20.83
C MET A 128 -7.84 9.03 -19.37
N MET A 129 -7.39 9.87 -18.43
CA MET A 129 -7.47 9.58 -16.99
C MET A 129 -8.92 9.34 -16.57
N GLY A 130 -9.13 8.24 -15.86
CA GLY A 130 -10.46 7.87 -15.37
C GLY A 130 -11.41 7.30 -16.43
N LYS A 131 -10.96 7.15 -17.67
CA LYS A 131 -11.75 6.46 -18.68
C LYS A 131 -11.77 4.96 -18.43
N THR A 132 -12.89 4.37 -18.79
CA THR A 132 -13.07 2.92 -18.76
C THR A 132 -12.96 2.32 -20.15
N GLY A 133 -12.67 1.04 -20.20
CA GLY A 133 -12.56 0.33 -21.47
C GLY A 133 -12.43 -1.17 -21.26
N LYS A 134 -12.19 -1.88 -22.35
CA LYS A 134 -11.98 -3.33 -22.35
C LYS A 134 -10.58 -3.69 -22.82
N LEU A 135 -9.88 -4.49 -22.03
CA LEU A 135 -8.54 -4.98 -22.36
C LEU A 135 -8.63 -6.12 -23.39
N ASN A 136 -8.24 -5.82 -24.61
CA ASN A 136 -8.33 -6.78 -25.72
C ASN A 136 -7.12 -7.69 -25.81
N ASN A 137 -5.92 -7.12 -25.61
CA ASN A 137 -4.68 -7.89 -25.72
C ASN A 137 -3.60 -7.29 -24.83
N ILE A 138 -2.63 -8.13 -24.47
CA ILE A 138 -1.42 -7.76 -23.74
C ILE A 138 -0.25 -8.25 -24.56
N ASP A 139 0.73 -7.37 -24.82
CA ASP A 139 1.98 -7.69 -25.50
C ASP A 139 3.14 -7.20 -24.62
N ASP A 140 3.70 -8.12 -23.83
CA ASP A 140 4.70 -7.86 -22.79
C ASP A 140 4.21 -6.86 -21.74
N THR A 141 4.61 -5.60 -21.83
CA THR A 141 4.19 -4.51 -20.93
C THR A 141 3.09 -3.63 -21.52
N ASP A 142 2.82 -3.79 -22.81
CA ASP A 142 1.86 -2.96 -23.54
C ASP A 142 0.47 -3.62 -23.57
N ALA A 143 -0.52 -2.81 -23.33
CA ALA A 143 -1.93 -3.19 -23.33
C ALA A 143 -2.67 -2.55 -24.49
N VAL A 144 -3.49 -3.34 -25.17
CA VAL A 144 -4.42 -2.86 -26.20
C VAL A 144 -5.80 -2.82 -25.62
N VAL A 145 -6.34 -1.62 -25.44
CA VAL A 145 -7.63 -1.37 -24.78
C VAL A 145 -8.59 -0.69 -25.75
N THR A 146 -9.82 -1.17 -25.79
CA THR A 146 -10.92 -0.40 -26.42
C THR A 146 -11.51 0.50 -25.36
N VAL A 147 -11.18 1.79 -25.42
CA VAL A 147 -11.69 2.81 -24.50
C VAL A 147 -13.06 3.30 -24.95
N ASP A 148 -13.97 3.44 -23.98
CA ASP A 148 -15.33 3.86 -24.23
C ASP A 148 -15.38 5.29 -24.85
N GLY A 149 -15.93 5.38 -26.04
CA GLY A 149 -16.07 6.64 -26.80
C GLY A 149 -14.82 7.06 -27.58
N LEU A 150 -13.65 6.43 -27.40
CA LEU A 150 -12.39 6.79 -28.05
C LEU A 150 -11.82 5.68 -28.95
N GLY A 151 -12.35 4.45 -28.84
CA GLY A 151 -11.91 3.33 -29.64
C GLY A 151 -10.62 2.68 -29.10
N LEU A 152 -9.84 2.10 -30.01
CA LEU A 152 -8.67 1.30 -29.67
C LEU A 152 -7.48 2.19 -29.33
N GLN A 153 -6.92 1.99 -28.14
CA GLN A 153 -5.80 2.74 -27.59
C GLN A 153 -4.72 1.79 -27.04
N PHE A 154 -3.50 2.31 -26.91
CA PHE A 154 -2.36 1.57 -26.35
C PHE A 154 -1.93 2.23 -25.05
N PHE A 155 -1.70 1.41 -24.01
CA PHE A 155 -1.29 1.83 -22.68
C PHE A 155 -0.16 0.94 -22.17
N ASP A 156 0.62 1.45 -21.22
CA ASP A 156 1.44 0.58 -20.38
C ASP A 156 0.52 -0.12 -19.37
N MET A 157 0.78 -1.39 -19.08
CA MET A 157 -0.02 -2.17 -18.13
C MET A 157 -0.08 -1.54 -16.73
N ARG A 158 0.98 -0.80 -16.33
CA ARG A 158 1.02 -0.10 -15.02
C ARG A 158 0.07 1.08 -14.95
N ASP A 159 -0.36 1.61 -16.09
CA ASP A 159 -1.29 2.75 -16.17
C ASP A 159 -2.76 2.31 -16.13
N LEU A 160 -2.98 1.02 -15.99
CA LEU A 160 -4.29 0.39 -15.97
C LEU A 160 -4.59 -0.25 -14.61
N CYS A 161 -5.84 -0.13 -14.20
CA CYS A 161 -6.40 -0.82 -13.04
C CYS A 161 -7.55 -1.71 -13.50
N LYS A 162 -7.66 -2.89 -12.91
CA LYS A 162 -8.85 -3.73 -13.11
C LYS A 162 -10.08 -2.99 -12.62
N TYR A 163 -11.15 -3.03 -13.38
CA TYR A 163 -12.40 -2.35 -13.12
C TYR A 163 -13.57 -3.35 -13.09
N MET A 164 -14.49 -3.15 -12.17
CA MET A 164 -15.72 -3.97 -12.09
C MET A 164 -16.93 -3.10 -12.40
N PRO A 165 -17.44 -3.11 -13.64
CA PRO A 165 -18.69 -2.44 -13.97
C PRO A 165 -19.86 -3.01 -13.16
N GLU A 166 -20.98 -2.29 -13.16
CA GLU A 166 -22.24 -2.76 -12.53
C GLU A 166 -22.84 -3.93 -13.28
#